data_a6348bc7291c31217ec68d43dac1bed4
#
_entry.id   a6348bc7291c31217ec68d43dac1bed4
#
_cell.length_a   1.000
_cell.length_b   1.000
_cell.length_c   1.000
_cell.angle_alpha   90.00
_cell.angle_beta   90.00
_cell.angle_gamma   90.00
#
_symmetry.space_group_name_H-M   'P 1'
#
loop_
_entity.id
_entity.type
_entity.pdbx_description
1 polymer ?
#
loop_
_entity_poly.entity_id
_entity_poly.type
_entity_poly.pdbx_seq_one_letter_code
_entity_poly.pdbx_strand_id
1 'polypeptide(L)'
;MPSLRDNLLIFSDLDGSLLDIHTYDWQPAMPWLDRLLDSQVPVILCSSKTAAEMLDIQQDLGLEGLPFIAENGAVIQPDVRWEKVQRQIRGTAHRDIRPRIEHIRLQTGAKFTTFDDVDDRVISEWTGLTRYRAALARRHEASVTLIWRDTDEKMVQFEEELARIGLKCLQGARFWHILDARCGKDVAVNWLIAQYREQEEIAPTTLGLGDGPNDAPLLDSVDFAVVIKGINRQGITLRDDNPERVYHTRQPGPAGWQEGLDHFLS
;
A
#
# COMPACT_ATOMS: atom_id res chain seq x y z
N MET A 1 18.07 -1.15 -17.94
CA MET A 1 17.64 -2.19 -16.98
C MET A 1 18.31 -1.88 -15.65
N PRO A 2 17.57 -1.87 -14.54
CA PRO A 2 18.17 -1.69 -13.21
C PRO A 2 19.05 -2.89 -12.86
N SER A 3 19.97 -2.70 -11.93
CA SER A 3 20.89 -3.74 -11.46
C SER A 3 20.94 -3.75 -9.94
N LEU A 4 21.17 -4.92 -9.33
CA LEU A 4 21.42 -5.04 -7.88
C LEU A 4 22.63 -4.27 -7.38
N ARG A 5 23.52 -3.83 -8.29
CA ARG A 5 24.72 -3.01 -7.99
C ARG A 5 24.43 -1.51 -8.06
N ASP A 6 23.32 -1.11 -8.66
CA ASP A 6 22.85 0.27 -8.61
C ASP A 6 22.31 0.54 -7.18
N ASN A 7 22.18 1.81 -6.82
CA ASN A 7 21.51 2.16 -5.56
C ASN A 7 20.00 1.90 -5.70
N LEU A 8 19.62 0.62 -5.78
CA LEU A 8 18.26 0.18 -6.08
C LEU A 8 17.37 0.25 -4.84
N LEU A 9 16.17 0.80 -4.99
CA LEU A 9 15.09 0.75 -4.00
C LEU A 9 13.90 0.01 -4.61
N ILE A 10 13.38 -0.98 -3.90
CA ILE A 10 12.17 -1.72 -4.28
C ILE A 10 11.00 -1.19 -3.45
N PHE A 11 9.96 -0.69 -4.11
CA PHE A 11 8.69 -0.32 -3.48
C PHE A 11 7.63 -1.37 -3.83
N SER A 12 7.12 -2.07 -2.85
CA SER A 12 6.19 -3.18 -3.09
C SER A 12 4.88 -3.01 -2.34
N ASP A 13 3.77 -3.13 -3.08
CA ASP A 13 2.49 -3.43 -2.45
C ASP A 13 2.52 -4.83 -1.80
N LEU A 14 1.56 -5.12 -0.93
CA LEU A 14 1.46 -6.36 -0.17
C LEU A 14 0.39 -7.31 -0.71
N ASP A 15 -0.88 -7.02 -0.40
CA ASP A 15 -2.00 -7.94 -0.66
C ASP A 15 -2.31 -8.07 -2.16
N GLY A 16 -2.05 -9.23 -2.75
CA GLY A 16 -2.16 -9.47 -4.18
C GLY A 16 -0.87 -9.20 -4.96
N SER A 17 0.18 -8.71 -4.28
CA SER A 17 1.51 -8.46 -4.84
C SER A 17 2.54 -9.38 -4.17
N LEU A 18 3.19 -8.94 -3.11
CA LEU A 18 4.15 -9.74 -2.35
C LEU A 18 3.48 -10.89 -1.57
N LEU A 19 2.26 -10.66 -1.09
CA LEU A 19 1.44 -11.64 -0.38
C LEU A 19 0.30 -12.13 -1.29
N ASP A 20 0.04 -13.44 -1.23
CA ASP A 20 -1.18 -13.99 -1.84
C ASP A 20 -2.43 -13.37 -1.22
N ILE A 21 -3.39 -12.96 -2.05
CA ILE A 21 -4.59 -12.21 -1.61
C ILE A 21 -5.50 -13.00 -0.68
N HIS A 22 -5.44 -14.33 -0.71
CA HIS A 22 -6.31 -15.22 0.07
C HIS A 22 -5.59 -15.85 1.25
N THR A 23 -4.36 -16.33 1.03
CA THR A 23 -3.60 -17.11 2.02
C THR A 23 -2.57 -16.28 2.78
N TYR A 24 -2.23 -15.08 2.27
CA TYR A 24 -1.12 -14.24 2.77
C TYR A 24 0.25 -14.92 2.67
N ASP A 25 0.37 -16.00 1.92
CA ASP A 25 1.62 -16.70 1.66
C ASP A 25 2.51 -15.88 0.71
N TRP A 26 3.84 -15.93 0.92
CA TRP A 26 4.84 -15.26 0.07
C TRP A 26 5.93 -16.20 -0.45
N GLN A 27 5.76 -17.52 -0.25
CA GLN A 27 6.77 -18.53 -0.61
C GLN A 27 7.34 -18.37 -2.04
N PRO A 28 6.54 -18.10 -3.09
CA PRO A 28 7.09 -17.91 -4.42
C PRO A 28 8.02 -16.71 -4.57
N ALA A 29 7.89 -15.71 -3.69
CA ALA A 29 8.73 -14.50 -3.71
C ALA A 29 10.05 -14.68 -2.90
N MET A 30 10.13 -15.70 -2.04
CA MET A 30 11.27 -15.94 -1.15
C MET A 30 12.65 -15.89 -1.83
N PRO A 31 12.86 -16.56 -2.99
CA PRO A 31 14.18 -16.55 -3.63
C PRO A 31 14.69 -15.16 -3.96
N TRP A 32 13.79 -14.26 -4.35
CA TRP A 32 14.15 -12.87 -4.62
C TRP A 32 14.26 -12.03 -3.33
N LEU A 33 13.41 -12.25 -2.34
CA LEU A 33 13.55 -11.58 -1.03
C LEU A 33 14.92 -11.87 -0.42
N ASP A 34 15.34 -13.13 -0.38
CA ASP A 34 16.64 -13.55 0.13
C ASP A 34 17.79 -12.87 -0.66
N ARG A 35 17.70 -12.89 -2.00
CA ARG A 35 18.71 -12.28 -2.87
C ARG A 35 18.80 -10.75 -2.68
N LEU A 36 17.67 -10.06 -2.50
CA LEU A 36 17.62 -8.63 -2.24
C LEU A 36 18.24 -8.29 -0.88
N LEU A 37 17.89 -9.07 0.16
CA LEU A 37 18.46 -8.93 1.50
C LEU A 37 19.98 -9.17 1.51
N ASP A 38 20.46 -10.24 0.88
CA ASP A 38 21.87 -10.55 0.75
C ASP A 38 22.64 -9.44 -0.03
N SER A 39 21.99 -8.81 -0.98
CA SER A 39 22.52 -7.69 -1.76
C SER A 39 22.33 -6.33 -1.08
N GLN A 40 21.77 -6.30 0.13
CA GLN A 40 21.44 -5.08 0.87
C GLN A 40 20.54 -4.09 0.10
N VAL A 41 19.69 -4.59 -0.78
CA VAL A 41 18.71 -3.78 -1.51
C VAL A 41 17.46 -3.59 -0.63
N PRO A 42 17.11 -2.35 -0.26
CA PRO A 42 15.94 -2.11 0.56
C PRO A 42 14.63 -2.49 -0.15
N VAL A 43 13.81 -3.30 0.51
CA VAL A 43 12.43 -3.60 0.11
C VAL A 43 11.49 -2.81 1.00
N ILE A 44 10.87 -1.78 0.43
CA ILE A 44 10.01 -0.83 1.11
C ILE A 44 8.56 -1.24 0.86
N LEU A 45 7.89 -1.69 1.91
CA LEU A 45 6.49 -2.11 1.84
C LEU A 45 5.56 -0.90 1.74
N CYS A 46 4.59 -0.93 0.83
CA CYS A 46 3.64 0.15 0.54
C CYS A 46 2.21 -0.38 0.53
N SER A 47 1.44 -0.18 1.58
CA SER A 47 0.15 -0.83 1.73
C SER A 47 -0.96 0.10 2.25
N SER A 48 -2.21 -0.34 2.10
CA SER A 48 -3.36 0.21 2.80
C SER A 48 -3.44 -0.22 4.27
N LYS A 49 -2.64 -1.22 4.68
CA LYS A 49 -2.59 -1.72 6.05
C LYS A 49 -2.12 -0.65 7.04
N THR A 50 -2.50 -0.84 8.30
CA THR A 50 -2.05 0.01 9.41
C THR A 50 -0.55 -0.15 9.67
N ALA A 51 0.08 0.84 10.30
CA ALA A 51 1.48 0.73 10.69
C ALA A 51 1.74 -0.43 11.66
N ALA A 52 0.77 -0.77 12.51
CA ALA A 52 0.88 -1.91 13.42
C ALA A 52 0.94 -3.25 12.66
N GLU A 53 0.13 -3.40 11.59
CA GLU A 53 0.23 -4.57 10.70
C GLU A 53 1.56 -4.60 9.95
N MET A 54 2.04 -3.44 9.47
CA MET A 54 3.29 -3.34 8.71
C MET A 54 4.50 -3.79 9.55
N LEU A 55 4.57 -3.40 10.82
CA LEU A 55 5.62 -3.83 11.74
C LEU A 55 5.61 -5.36 11.97
N ASP A 56 4.42 -5.94 12.13
CA ASP A 56 4.25 -7.40 12.31
C ASP A 56 4.68 -8.16 11.03
N ILE A 57 4.30 -7.66 9.86
CA ILE A 57 4.67 -8.25 8.56
C ILE A 57 6.17 -8.11 8.28
N GLN A 58 6.79 -6.99 8.62
CA GLN A 58 8.25 -6.83 8.48
C GLN A 58 9.02 -7.87 9.29
N GLN A 59 8.56 -8.24 10.49
CA GLN A 59 9.17 -9.32 11.27
C GLN A 59 9.10 -10.67 10.55
N ASP A 60 7.94 -11.00 9.96
CA ASP A 60 7.78 -12.25 9.21
C ASP A 60 8.69 -12.31 7.97
N LEU A 61 8.93 -11.15 7.33
CA LEU A 61 9.70 -11.05 6.08
C LEU A 61 11.20 -10.77 6.29
N GLY A 62 11.65 -10.55 7.54
CA GLY A 62 13.04 -10.17 7.83
C GLY A 62 13.41 -8.77 7.34
N LEU A 63 12.44 -7.84 7.29
CA LEU A 63 12.59 -6.47 6.80
C LEU A 63 12.58 -5.42 7.93
N GLU A 64 12.77 -5.84 9.17
CA GLU A 64 12.70 -4.95 10.33
C GLU A 64 13.69 -3.80 10.20
N GLY A 65 13.20 -2.63 10.54
CA GLY A 65 14.00 -1.40 10.52
C GLY A 65 14.04 -0.68 9.19
N LEU A 66 13.68 -1.32 8.07
CA LEU A 66 13.51 -0.65 6.81
C LEU A 66 12.28 0.29 6.83
N PRO A 67 12.29 1.33 5.99
CA PRO A 67 11.12 2.19 5.86
C PRO A 67 9.90 1.41 5.38
N PHE A 68 8.71 1.93 5.68
CA PHE A 68 7.47 1.48 5.05
C PHE A 68 6.45 2.61 4.88
N ILE A 69 5.51 2.40 3.98
CA ILE A 69 4.36 3.26 3.73
C ILE A 69 3.10 2.51 4.11
N ALA A 70 2.38 3.03 5.10
CA ALA A 70 1.12 2.48 5.60
C ALA A 70 -0.05 3.39 5.25
N GLU A 71 -1.27 2.87 5.37
CA GLU A 71 -2.52 3.61 5.18
C GLU A 71 -2.55 4.41 3.86
N ASN A 72 -2.12 3.76 2.74
CA ASN A 72 -2.05 4.37 1.40
C ASN A 72 -1.25 5.69 1.35
N GLY A 73 -0.21 5.82 2.15
CA GLY A 73 0.67 6.99 2.17
C GLY A 73 0.32 8.03 3.23
N ALA A 74 -0.70 7.81 4.05
CA ALA A 74 -1.04 8.70 5.15
C ALA A 74 -0.09 8.51 6.36
N VAL A 75 0.56 7.35 6.47
CA VAL A 75 1.57 7.06 7.50
C VAL A 75 2.85 6.58 6.83
N ILE A 76 3.98 7.21 7.16
CA ILE A 76 5.30 6.86 6.63
C ILE A 76 6.24 6.62 7.79
N GLN A 77 6.81 5.41 7.85
CA GLN A 77 7.86 5.06 8.78
C GLN A 77 9.21 5.23 8.09
N PRO A 78 10.12 6.08 8.58
CA PRO A 78 11.48 6.20 8.07
C PRO A 78 12.33 5.00 8.49
N ASP A 79 13.48 4.85 7.84
CA ASP A 79 14.50 3.89 8.23
C ASP A 79 14.98 4.17 9.67
N VAL A 80 15.12 3.12 10.48
CA VAL A 80 15.56 3.25 11.87
C VAL A 80 16.98 3.84 12.02
N ARG A 81 17.80 3.76 10.95
CA ARG A 81 19.15 4.32 10.92
C ARG A 81 19.15 5.86 10.81
N TRP A 82 18.03 6.45 10.37
CA TRP A 82 17.89 7.90 10.19
C TRP A 82 17.39 8.57 11.48
N GLU A 83 18.27 8.67 12.47
CA GLU A 83 17.93 9.11 13.84
C GLU A 83 17.18 10.47 13.92
N LYS A 84 17.41 11.36 12.94
CA LYS A 84 16.80 12.70 12.91
C LYS A 84 15.49 12.77 12.12
N VAL A 85 15.15 11.71 11.38
CA VAL A 85 13.96 11.68 10.53
C VAL A 85 12.80 11.08 11.32
N GLN A 86 11.81 11.88 11.62
CA GLN A 86 10.66 11.43 12.39
C GLN A 86 9.61 10.76 11.50
N ARG A 87 8.91 9.79 12.08
CA ARG A 87 7.72 9.18 11.49
C ARG A 87 6.69 10.25 11.11
N GLN A 88 6.10 10.10 9.93
CA GLN A 88 5.11 11.03 9.39
C GLN A 88 3.71 10.45 9.53
N ILE A 89 2.81 11.18 10.16
CA ILE A 89 1.35 10.96 10.11
C ILE A 89 0.80 12.19 9.39
N ARG A 90 0.26 11.98 8.20
CA ARG A 90 -0.10 13.05 7.27
C ARG A 90 -1.60 13.20 7.12
N GLY A 91 -2.02 14.43 6.85
CA GLY A 91 -3.41 14.76 6.59
C GLY A 91 -4.29 14.70 7.84
N THR A 92 -5.54 14.29 7.65
CA THR A 92 -6.56 14.25 8.69
C THR A 92 -6.41 13.00 9.54
N ALA A 93 -6.34 13.13 10.85
CA ALA A 93 -6.22 12.00 11.77
C ALA A 93 -7.48 11.11 11.75
N HIS A 94 -7.31 9.81 11.98
CA HIS A 94 -8.39 8.83 12.05
C HIS A 94 -9.56 9.29 12.94
N ARG A 95 -9.27 9.78 14.14
CA ARG A 95 -10.27 10.28 15.09
C ARG A 95 -11.12 11.44 14.55
N ASP A 96 -10.59 12.21 13.59
CA ASP A 96 -11.26 13.36 12.98
C ASP A 96 -11.98 12.97 11.68
N ILE A 97 -11.55 11.90 11.00
CA ILE A 97 -12.24 11.33 9.83
C ILE A 97 -13.56 10.67 10.25
N ARG A 98 -13.54 9.87 11.31
CA ARG A 98 -14.71 9.07 11.74
C ARG A 98 -16.00 9.89 11.91
N PRO A 99 -16.05 10.99 12.70
CA PRO A 99 -17.28 11.76 12.86
C PRO A 99 -17.74 12.43 11.56
N ARG A 100 -16.82 12.75 10.65
CA ARG A 100 -17.16 13.36 9.35
C ARG A 100 -17.84 12.36 8.42
N ILE A 101 -17.35 11.14 8.33
CA ILE A 101 -17.99 10.10 7.51
C ILE A 101 -19.31 9.64 8.11
N GLU A 102 -19.44 9.63 9.42
CA GLU A 102 -20.72 9.35 10.09
C GLU A 102 -21.76 10.43 9.77
N HIS A 103 -21.36 11.69 9.75
CA HIS A 103 -22.24 12.78 9.34
C HIS A 103 -22.72 12.60 7.88
N ILE A 104 -21.82 12.26 6.96
CA ILE A 104 -22.18 11.96 5.56
C ILE A 104 -23.14 10.75 5.49
N ARG A 105 -22.88 9.69 6.27
CA ARG A 105 -23.76 8.53 6.36
C ARG A 105 -25.19 8.94 6.73
N LEU A 106 -25.33 9.75 7.75
CA LEU A 106 -26.64 10.25 8.22
C LEU A 106 -27.35 11.14 7.19
N GLN A 107 -26.60 12.00 6.50
CA GLN A 107 -27.17 12.91 5.49
C GLN A 107 -27.59 12.19 4.21
N THR A 108 -26.79 11.25 3.73
CA THR A 108 -27.00 10.60 2.43
C THR A 108 -27.76 9.28 2.51
N GLY A 109 -27.85 8.71 3.70
CA GLY A 109 -28.36 7.35 3.91
C GLY A 109 -27.47 6.26 3.34
N ALA A 110 -26.21 6.55 3.03
CA ALA A 110 -25.25 5.59 2.47
C ALA A 110 -25.02 4.41 3.42
N LYS A 111 -24.96 3.20 2.85
CA LYS A 111 -24.80 1.96 3.61
C LYS A 111 -23.37 1.45 3.49
N PHE A 112 -22.64 1.49 4.56
CA PHE A 112 -21.31 0.90 4.69
C PHE A 112 -21.05 0.47 6.14
N THR A 113 -20.06 -0.39 6.32
CA THR A 113 -19.61 -0.82 7.66
C THR A 113 -18.12 -0.58 7.75
N THR A 114 -17.68 0.19 8.74
CA THR A 114 -16.27 0.45 9.00
C THR A 114 -15.66 -0.63 9.89
N PHE A 115 -14.32 -0.73 9.93
CA PHE A 115 -13.63 -1.58 10.89
C PHE A 115 -13.87 -1.14 12.35
N ASP A 116 -14.23 0.13 12.57
CA ASP A 116 -14.60 0.65 13.90
C ASP A 116 -15.99 0.20 14.36
N ASP A 117 -16.88 -0.13 13.43
CA ASP A 117 -18.27 -0.57 13.74
C ASP A 117 -18.33 -2.02 14.23
N VAL A 118 -17.24 -2.78 14.15
CA VAL A 118 -17.18 -4.22 14.43
C VAL A 118 -16.02 -4.59 15.34
N ASP A 119 -16.06 -5.78 15.92
CA ASP A 119 -14.98 -6.33 16.73
C ASP A 119 -13.92 -7.10 15.90
N ASP A 120 -12.83 -7.50 16.55
CA ASP A 120 -11.71 -8.21 15.91
C ASP A 120 -12.13 -9.57 15.34
N ARG A 121 -13.15 -10.21 15.91
CA ARG A 121 -13.68 -11.48 15.43
C ARG A 121 -14.31 -11.31 14.05
N VAL A 122 -15.12 -10.28 13.87
CA VAL A 122 -15.78 -10.00 12.59
C VAL A 122 -14.75 -9.63 11.53
N ILE A 123 -13.73 -8.82 11.87
CA ILE A 123 -12.63 -8.52 10.94
C ILE A 123 -11.87 -9.78 10.56
N SER A 124 -11.58 -10.67 11.53
CA SER A 124 -10.95 -11.96 11.27
C SER A 124 -11.77 -12.81 10.29
N GLU A 125 -13.10 -12.86 10.45
CA GLU A 125 -14.00 -13.55 9.51
C GLU A 125 -13.99 -12.94 8.11
N TRP A 126 -13.93 -11.62 7.98
CA TRP A 126 -13.91 -10.92 6.69
C TRP A 126 -12.58 -11.06 5.95
N THR A 127 -11.48 -11.12 6.68
CA THR A 127 -10.12 -11.03 6.13
C THR A 127 -9.39 -12.35 6.07
N GLY A 128 -9.78 -13.32 6.90
CA GLY A 128 -9.01 -14.54 7.14
C GLY A 128 -7.78 -14.34 8.04
N LEU A 129 -7.57 -13.14 8.59
CA LEU A 129 -6.50 -12.87 9.54
C LEU A 129 -6.76 -13.57 10.88
N THR A 130 -5.71 -13.88 11.63
CA THR A 130 -5.84 -14.27 13.03
C THR A 130 -6.48 -13.13 13.83
N ARG A 131 -7.10 -13.41 14.97
CA ARG A 131 -7.69 -12.36 15.83
C ARG A 131 -6.65 -11.32 16.27
N TYR A 132 -5.42 -11.75 16.53
CA TYR A 132 -4.32 -10.85 16.85
C TYR A 132 -4.07 -9.85 15.70
N ARG A 133 -3.92 -10.33 14.45
CA ARG A 133 -3.72 -9.48 13.27
C ARG A 133 -4.94 -8.64 12.92
N ALA A 134 -6.14 -9.15 13.15
CA ALA A 134 -7.37 -8.38 13.03
C ALA A 134 -7.43 -7.20 14.02
N ALA A 135 -6.91 -7.38 15.23
CA ALA A 135 -6.76 -6.28 16.21
C ALA A 135 -5.74 -5.23 15.75
N LEU A 136 -4.64 -5.64 15.08
CA LEU A 136 -3.68 -4.71 14.47
C LEU A 136 -4.33 -3.92 13.32
N ALA A 137 -5.16 -4.56 12.49
CA ALA A 137 -5.87 -3.96 11.36
C ALA A 137 -6.87 -2.87 11.77
N ARG A 138 -7.24 -2.78 13.04
CA ARG A 138 -8.09 -1.69 13.59
C ARG A 138 -7.30 -0.47 14.04
N ARG A 139 -5.96 -0.53 14.08
CA ARG A 139 -5.12 0.55 14.63
C ARG A 139 -4.80 1.62 13.60
N HIS A 140 -5.84 2.14 12.93
CA HIS A 140 -5.68 3.24 11.99
C HIS A 140 -5.26 4.53 12.69
N GLU A 141 -4.42 5.32 12.02
CA GLU A 141 -3.92 6.60 12.52
C GLU A 141 -4.38 7.80 11.67
N ALA A 142 -4.53 7.60 10.35
CA ALA A 142 -4.89 8.66 9.41
C ALA A 142 -5.78 8.18 8.25
N SER A 143 -6.47 7.08 8.43
CA SER A 143 -7.45 6.56 7.47
C SER A 143 -8.57 5.80 8.16
N VAL A 144 -9.61 5.45 7.40
CA VAL A 144 -10.70 4.55 7.83
C VAL A 144 -10.92 3.50 6.75
N THR A 145 -10.96 2.23 7.15
CA THR A 145 -11.27 1.10 6.26
C THR A 145 -12.73 0.70 6.41
N LEU A 146 -13.39 0.46 5.27
CA LEU A 146 -14.81 0.08 5.25
C LEU A 146 -15.15 -0.95 4.16
N ILE A 147 -16.28 -1.62 4.35
CA ILE A 147 -16.98 -2.37 3.32
C ILE A 147 -18.16 -1.53 2.83
N TRP A 148 -18.21 -1.29 1.53
CA TRP A 148 -19.35 -0.65 0.90
C TRP A 148 -20.50 -1.64 0.72
N ARG A 149 -21.73 -1.22 1.04
CA ARG A 149 -22.93 -2.06 1.04
C ARG A 149 -24.12 -1.39 0.32
N ASP A 150 -23.83 -0.43 -0.55
CA ASP A 150 -24.82 0.33 -1.27
C ASP A 150 -24.57 0.28 -2.78
N THR A 151 -25.35 1.00 -3.57
CA THR A 151 -25.24 1.07 -5.02
C THR A 151 -24.05 1.92 -5.48
N ASP A 152 -23.67 1.79 -6.76
CA ASP A 152 -22.59 2.57 -7.35
C ASP A 152 -22.93 4.07 -7.41
N GLU A 153 -24.22 4.42 -7.65
CA GLU A 153 -24.69 5.82 -7.64
C GLU A 153 -24.52 6.44 -6.24
N LYS A 154 -24.77 5.66 -5.17
CA LYS A 154 -24.53 6.11 -3.81
C LYS A 154 -23.05 6.24 -3.50
N MET A 155 -22.19 5.42 -4.09
CA MET A 155 -20.73 5.56 -3.97
C MET A 155 -20.27 6.89 -4.58
N VAL A 156 -20.74 7.22 -5.80
CA VAL A 156 -20.41 8.50 -6.46
C VAL A 156 -20.82 9.68 -5.57
N GLN A 157 -22.05 9.64 -5.03
CA GLN A 157 -22.53 10.69 -4.12
C GLN A 157 -21.67 10.79 -2.86
N PHE A 158 -21.26 9.67 -2.31
CA PHE A 158 -20.41 9.59 -1.12
C PHE A 158 -19.01 10.18 -1.39
N GLU A 159 -18.41 9.85 -2.54
CA GLU A 159 -17.12 10.41 -2.98
C GLU A 159 -17.19 11.93 -3.19
N GLU A 160 -18.28 12.45 -3.76
CA GLU A 160 -18.50 13.89 -3.89
C GLU A 160 -18.58 14.61 -2.54
N GLU A 161 -19.28 14.03 -1.56
CA GLU A 161 -19.36 14.60 -0.21
C GLU A 161 -17.99 14.54 0.51
N LEU A 162 -17.23 13.45 0.36
CA LEU A 162 -15.87 13.34 0.87
C LEU A 162 -14.97 14.43 0.28
N ALA A 163 -15.03 14.64 -1.04
CA ALA A 163 -14.22 15.64 -1.73
C ALA A 163 -14.49 17.06 -1.21
N ARG A 164 -15.74 17.39 -0.89
CA ARG A 164 -16.13 18.70 -0.30
C ARG A 164 -15.46 19.00 1.03
N ILE A 165 -15.10 17.95 1.76
CA ILE A 165 -14.45 18.08 3.09
C ILE A 165 -12.96 17.73 3.07
N GLY A 166 -12.35 17.62 1.87
CA GLY A 166 -10.93 17.35 1.67
C GLY A 166 -10.50 15.91 1.92
N LEU A 167 -11.43 14.97 1.86
CA LEU A 167 -11.18 13.54 1.94
C LEU A 167 -11.37 12.88 0.57
N LYS A 168 -10.83 11.67 0.41
CA LYS A 168 -11.05 10.80 -0.75
C LYS A 168 -11.28 9.36 -0.33
N CYS A 169 -11.88 8.58 -1.21
CA CYS A 169 -12.08 7.15 -1.07
C CYS A 169 -11.24 6.41 -2.11
N LEU A 170 -10.49 5.40 -1.69
CA LEU A 170 -9.68 4.55 -2.56
C LEU A 170 -10.18 3.11 -2.47
N GLN A 171 -10.35 2.49 -3.62
CA GLN A 171 -10.67 1.08 -3.71
C GLN A 171 -9.38 0.25 -3.60
N GLY A 172 -9.27 -0.58 -2.56
CA GLY A 172 -8.28 -1.63 -2.45
C GLY A 172 -8.80 -2.94 -3.05
N ALA A 173 -8.09 -4.04 -2.81
CA ALA A 173 -8.48 -5.35 -3.35
C ALA A 173 -9.85 -5.84 -2.81
N ARG A 174 -10.14 -5.63 -1.52
CA ARG A 174 -11.34 -6.10 -0.84
C ARG A 174 -12.11 -5.02 -0.10
N PHE A 175 -11.46 -3.94 0.25
CA PHE A 175 -12.00 -2.89 1.11
C PHE A 175 -11.83 -1.52 0.45
N TRP A 176 -12.61 -0.55 0.94
CA TRP A 176 -12.45 0.85 0.61
C TRP A 176 -11.74 1.57 1.76
N HIS A 177 -10.95 2.58 1.40
CA HIS A 177 -10.12 3.33 2.36
C HIS A 177 -10.38 4.82 2.21
N ILE A 178 -10.76 5.47 3.30
CA ILE A 178 -10.98 6.92 3.35
C ILE A 178 -9.77 7.56 4.01
N LEU A 179 -9.19 8.57 3.37
CA LEU A 179 -8.05 9.33 3.87
C LEU A 179 -8.08 10.75 3.33
N ASP A 180 -7.20 11.59 3.85
CA ASP A 180 -7.00 12.96 3.37
C ASP A 180 -6.65 12.97 1.87
N ALA A 181 -7.30 13.85 1.10
CA ALA A 181 -7.12 13.91 -0.35
C ALA A 181 -5.68 14.22 -0.79
N ARG A 182 -4.90 14.88 0.08
CA ARG A 182 -3.48 15.22 -0.15
C ARG A 182 -2.52 14.05 0.07
N CYS A 183 -2.95 12.98 0.73
CA CYS A 183 -2.15 11.77 0.93
C CYS A 183 -2.23 10.86 -0.28
N GLY A 184 -1.21 10.05 -0.51
CA GLY A 184 -1.15 9.06 -1.58
C GLY A 184 0.14 8.25 -1.52
N LYS A 185 0.14 7.06 -2.12
CA LYS A 185 1.36 6.23 -2.24
C LYS A 185 2.46 6.98 -3.00
N ASP A 186 2.11 7.75 -4.03
CA ASP A 186 3.01 8.61 -4.81
C ASP A 186 3.70 9.66 -3.95
N VAL A 187 2.93 10.39 -3.13
CA VAL A 187 3.46 11.43 -2.24
C VAL A 187 4.44 10.83 -1.22
N ALA A 188 4.11 9.66 -0.67
CA ALA A 188 4.93 8.95 0.29
C ALA A 188 6.20 8.37 -0.33
N VAL A 189 6.10 7.76 -1.52
CA VAL A 189 7.25 7.25 -2.29
C VAL A 189 8.23 8.37 -2.62
N ASN A 190 7.75 9.49 -3.17
CA ASN A 190 8.59 10.64 -3.50
C ASN A 190 9.28 11.22 -2.27
N TRP A 191 8.59 11.26 -1.12
CA TRP A 191 9.20 11.71 0.12
C TRP A 191 10.32 10.76 0.58
N LEU A 192 10.11 9.44 0.55
CA LEU A 192 11.15 8.46 0.91
C LEU A 192 12.35 8.52 -0.04
N ILE A 193 12.13 8.65 -1.34
CA ILE A 193 13.22 8.83 -2.32
C ILE A 193 14.05 10.08 -1.99
N ALA A 194 13.39 11.18 -1.62
CA ALA A 194 14.08 12.39 -1.19
C ALA A 194 14.88 12.16 0.11
N GLN A 195 14.34 11.40 1.07
CA GLN A 195 15.07 11.05 2.29
C GLN A 195 16.30 10.17 1.99
N TYR A 196 16.20 9.17 1.13
CA TYR A 196 17.37 8.37 0.70
C TYR A 196 18.45 9.24 0.08
N ARG A 197 18.09 10.21 -0.76
CA ARG A 197 19.06 11.17 -1.35
C ARG A 197 19.74 12.03 -0.30
N GLU A 198 19.00 12.46 0.73
CA GLU A 198 19.50 13.32 1.78
C GLU A 198 20.30 12.57 2.84
N GLN A 199 19.81 11.42 3.31
CA GLN A 199 20.40 10.68 4.44
C GLN A 199 21.53 9.75 4.01
N GLU A 200 21.42 9.14 2.82
CA GLU A 200 22.40 8.16 2.30
C GLU A 200 23.32 8.77 1.22
N GLU A 201 23.07 10.03 0.82
CA GLU A 201 23.84 10.74 -0.24
C GLU A 201 23.88 9.99 -1.58
N ILE A 202 22.81 9.25 -1.92
CA ILE A 202 22.69 8.44 -3.12
C ILE A 202 21.66 9.01 -4.10
N ALA A 203 21.84 8.69 -5.40
CA ALA A 203 20.79 8.85 -6.40
C ALA A 203 20.17 7.47 -6.68
N PRO A 204 19.06 7.10 -6.03
CA PRO A 204 18.53 5.75 -6.15
C PRO A 204 17.87 5.53 -7.51
N THR A 205 18.03 4.32 -8.04
CA THR A 205 17.15 3.76 -9.08
C THR A 205 15.98 3.07 -8.38
N THR A 206 14.77 3.27 -8.86
CA THR A 206 13.56 2.81 -8.18
C THR A 206 12.76 1.83 -9.02
N LEU A 207 12.28 0.76 -8.40
CA LEU A 207 11.41 -0.23 -9.01
C LEU A 207 10.19 -0.44 -8.12
N GLY A 208 8.99 -0.32 -8.68
CA GLY A 208 7.73 -0.48 -7.97
C GLY A 208 6.97 -1.72 -8.43
N LEU A 209 6.28 -2.40 -7.50
CA LEU A 209 5.43 -3.56 -7.80
C LEU A 209 4.07 -3.37 -7.14
N GLY A 210 2.98 -3.61 -7.91
CA GLY A 210 1.60 -3.49 -7.40
C GLY A 210 0.60 -4.16 -8.33
N ASP A 211 -0.60 -4.49 -7.80
CA ASP A 211 -1.65 -5.24 -8.50
C ASP A 211 -2.99 -4.51 -8.60
N GLY A 212 -3.22 -3.49 -7.80
CA GLY A 212 -4.50 -2.80 -7.67
C GLY A 212 -4.52 -1.36 -8.22
N PRO A 213 -5.70 -0.81 -8.51
CA PRO A 213 -5.84 0.59 -8.96
C PRO A 213 -5.22 1.62 -8.01
N ASN A 214 -5.22 1.35 -6.70
CA ASN A 214 -4.59 2.19 -5.68
C ASN A 214 -3.05 2.20 -5.74
N ASP A 215 -2.43 1.30 -6.55
CA ASP A 215 -0.99 1.26 -6.79
C ASP A 215 -0.54 2.09 -7.99
N ALA A 216 -1.47 2.51 -8.86
CA ALA A 216 -1.12 3.32 -10.02
C ALA A 216 -0.27 4.56 -9.65
N PRO A 217 -0.59 5.34 -8.59
CA PRO A 217 0.25 6.46 -8.18
C PRO A 217 1.67 6.07 -7.77
N LEU A 218 1.83 4.93 -7.08
CA LEU A 218 3.15 4.37 -6.75
C LEU A 218 3.93 4.02 -8.01
N LEU A 219 3.33 3.26 -8.92
CA LEU A 219 3.96 2.77 -10.15
C LEU A 219 4.30 3.89 -11.14
N ASP A 220 3.52 4.98 -11.12
CA ASP A 220 3.82 6.20 -11.88
C ASP A 220 4.96 7.04 -11.29
N SER A 221 5.37 6.78 -10.03
CA SER A 221 6.36 7.56 -9.30
C SER A 221 7.76 6.95 -9.28
N VAL A 222 7.95 5.77 -9.89
CA VAL A 222 9.20 5.02 -9.93
C VAL A 222 9.79 4.96 -11.32
N ASP A 223 11.09 4.65 -11.43
CA ASP A 223 11.78 4.54 -12.72
C ASP A 223 11.31 3.31 -13.50
N PHE A 224 11.13 2.17 -12.83
CA PHE A 224 10.65 0.92 -13.39
C PHE A 224 9.43 0.40 -12.61
N ALA A 225 8.46 -0.16 -13.32
CA ALA A 225 7.21 -0.61 -12.72
C ALA A 225 6.84 -2.03 -13.16
N VAL A 226 6.38 -2.82 -12.20
CA VAL A 226 5.78 -4.13 -12.44
C VAL A 226 4.30 -4.05 -12.10
N VAL A 227 3.46 -4.18 -13.10
CA VAL A 227 2.01 -4.34 -12.94
C VAL A 227 1.74 -5.83 -12.76
N ILE A 228 1.51 -6.24 -11.52
CA ILE A 228 1.19 -7.63 -11.19
C ILE A 228 -0.27 -7.90 -11.59
N LYS A 229 -0.51 -9.08 -12.16
CA LYS A 229 -1.85 -9.51 -12.54
C LYS A 229 -2.77 -9.56 -11.31
N GLY A 230 -3.64 -8.57 -11.20
CA GLY A 230 -4.61 -8.45 -10.11
C GLY A 230 -5.88 -9.26 -10.34
N ILE A 231 -6.70 -9.35 -9.29
CA ILE A 231 -8.04 -9.96 -9.35
C ILE A 231 -9.12 -8.97 -9.84
N ASN A 232 -8.83 -7.68 -9.80
CA ASN A 232 -9.76 -6.63 -10.21
C ASN A 232 -9.90 -6.57 -11.74
N ARG A 233 -11.15 -6.53 -12.23
CA ARG A 233 -11.44 -6.46 -13.67
C ARG A 233 -10.99 -5.13 -14.31
N GLN A 234 -10.92 -4.05 -13.55
CA GLN A 234 -10.55 -2.72 -14.06
C GLN A 234 -9.05 -2.60 -14.37
N GLY A 235 -8.20 -3.45 -13.77
CA GLY A 235 -6.75 -3.37 -13.95
C GLY A 235 -6.13 -2.05 -13.45
N ILE A 236 -4.84 -1.90 -13.69
CA ILE A 236 -4.09 -0.66 -13.42
C ILE A 236 -3.96 0.11 -14.73
N THR A 237 -4.24 1.41 -14.70
CA THR A 237 -3.97 2.33 -15.80
C THR A 237 -2.87 3.28 -15.37
N LEU A 238 -1.72 3.25 -16.05
CA LEU A 238 -0.58 4.11 -15.81
C LEU A 238 -0.58 5.32 -16.78
N ARG A 239 0.07 6.40 -16.37
CA ARG A 239 0.28 7.59 -17.23
C ARG A 239 1.21 7.29 -18.40
N ASP A 240 2.25 6.49 -18.14
CA ASP A 240 3.22 6.01 -19.11
C ASP A 240 3.36 4.50 -18.96
N ASP A 241 2.83 3.75 -19.93
CA ASP A 241 2.87 2.28 -20.00
C ASP A 241 3.88 1.81 -21.07
N ASN A 242 5.02 2.50 -21.17
CA ASN A 242 6.11 2.13 -22.08
C ASN A 242 6.72 0.79 -21.67
N PRO A 243 6.79 -0.21 -22.55
CA PRO A 243 7.39 -1.54 -22.27
C PRO A 243 8.86 -1.53 -21.81
N GLU A 244 9.60 -0.47 -22.07
CA GLU A 244 10.97 -0.31 -21.55
C GLU A 244 11.01 -0.01 -20.06
N ARG A 245 9.92 0.55 -19.54
CA ARG A 245 9.75 0.97 -18.15
C ARG A 245 8.79 0.06 -17.39
N VAL A 246 7.75 -0.47 -18.04
CA VAL A 246 6.64 -1.18 -17.40
C VAL A 246 6.57 -2.62 -17.89
N TYR A 247 6.50 -3.54 -16.95
CA TYR A 247 6.26 -4.95 -17.21
C TYR A 247 4.94 -5.43 -16.60
N HIS A 248 4.08 -6.05 -17.42
CA HIS A 248 2.82 -6.66 -17.00
C HIS A 248 3.02 -8.15 -16.80
N THR A 249 2.81 -8.67 -15.59
CA THR A 249 3.03 -10.08 -15.29
C THR A 249 1.88 -10.95 -15.78
N ARG A 250 2.20 -12.21 -16.06
CA ARG A 250 1.23 -13.26 -16.42
C ARG A 250 0.68 -13.94 -15.17
N GLN A 251 1.52 -14.04 -14.14
CA GLN A 251 1.18 -14.65 -12.87
C GLN A 251 0.66 -13.59 -11.87
N PRO A 252 -0.30 -13.95 -11.00
CA PRO A 252 -0.76 -13.09 -9.92
C PRO A 252 0.12 -13.24 -8.67
N GLY A 253 -0.03 -12.30 -7.72
CA GLY A 253 0.52 -12.39 -6.38
C GLY A 253 2.04 -12.62 -6.34
N PRO A 254 2.55 -13.40 -5.35
CA PRO A 254 3.99 -13.62 -5.18
C PRO A 254 4.69 -14.24 -6.38
N ALA A 255 4.01 -15.06 -7.17
CA ALA A 255 4.55 -15.60 -8.43
C ALA A 255 4.72 -14.49 -9.48
N GLY A 256 3.78 -13.56 -9.58
CA GLY A 256 3.90 -12.37 -10.42
C GLY A 256 4.99 -11.42 -9.92
N TRP A 257 5.12 -11.28 -8.61
CA TRP A 257 6.19 -10.50 -7.99
C TRP A 257 7.57 -11.03 -8.37
N GLN A 258 7.76 -12.35 -8.27
CA GLN A 258 8.98 -13.03 -8.74
C GLN A 258 9.20 -12.81 -10.25
N GLU A 259 8.17 -13.04 -11.08
CA GLU A 259 8.24 -12.86 -12.54
C GLU A 259 8.69 -11.46 -12.92
N GLY A 260 8.19 -10.44 -12.23
CA GLY A 260 8.56 -9.03 -12.47
C GLY A 260 10.02 -8.73 -12.13
N LEU A 261 10.54 -9.28 -11.03
CA LEU A 261 11.95 -9.14 -10.67
C LEU A 261 12.87 -9.94 -11.61
N ASP A 262 12.46 -11.13 -12.04
CA ASP A 262 13.18 -11.88 -13.08
C ASP A 262 13.31 -11.09 -14.37
N HIS A 263 12.27 -10.33 -14.75
CA HIS A 263 12.30 -9.50 -15.96
C HIS A 263 13.32 -8.36 -15.89
N PHE A 264 13.41 -7.68 -14.75
CA PHE A 264 14.23 -6.47 -14.62
C PHE A 264 15.64 -6.71 -14.07
N LEU A 265 15.85 -7.75 -13.23
CA LEU A 265 17.06 -7.91 -12.42
C LEU A 265 17.82 -9.22 -12.68
N SER A 266 17.37 -10.06 -13.60
CA SER A 266 18.05 -11.33 -13.96
C SER A 266 19.25 -11.13 -14.89
#